data_ea3fc81b35e3acc56111256c3b34a6be
#
_entry.id   ea3fc81b35e3acc56111256c3b34a6be
#
_cell.length_a   1.000
_cell.length_b   1.000
_cell.length_c   1.000
_cell.angle_alpha   90.00
_cell.angle_beta   90.00
_cell.angle_gamma   90.00
#
_symmetry.space_group_name_H-M   'P 1'
#
loop_
_entity.id
_entity.type
_entity.pdbx_description
1 polymer ?
#
loop_
_entity_poly.entity_id
_entity_poly.type
_entity_poly.pdbx_seq_one_letter_code
_entity_poly.pdbx_strand_id
1 'polypeptide(L)'
;MATETTKGTKKQLSFWQIWNMSFGFLGIQMGFALQNGNASRILTDLGANVESLSWFWLVAPLTGLIVQPIIGYWSDRTWSKRFGRRKPFFFVGALFACLALILLPNADNFTAYFPALLIGAGFLMLMDASFNVSMEPFRALVADNLPDNQNTKGFSIQTALIGIGAVVGSFMPWILNNVFNVPNNISGVKVQPNVIYSFYIGAAIFMGAILWTIFKTKEYSPEERIEMGIVSKEKTKEKFKIPATMWKLGLVQFFSWFGLFCMWVYTTTALREHTYLLPTMETIKAGLALNPSDITLKSQLKLSEDLGDWVGILFGIYNGVSAIFAFFIPMIARKFGRSKTHALALLMGGFGLVLMFFMPNKTAMIFPMLFIGIAWASILAMPYAMLAGVIPSERMGVFMGIFNFFITLPQIFSALFSGPIVKHLFGGNAAYALVMGGIFMLFACIFTLRIKIK
;
A
#
# COMPACT_ATOMS: atom_id res chain seq x y z
N MET A 1 -22.06 -3.74 -45.75
CA MET A 1 -22.76 -3.17 -44.60
C MET A 1 -22.25 -3.89 -43.37
N ALA A 2 -21.30 -3.31 -42.66
CA ALA A 2 -20.82 -3.83 -41.37
C ALA A 2 -21.89 -3.49 -40.34
N THR A 3 -22.51 -4.49 -39.74
CA THR A 3 -23.38 -4.36 -38.59
C THR A 3 -22.56 -3.79 -37.44
N GLU A 4 -22.76 -2.50 -37.13
CA GLU A 4 -22.36 -1.93 -35.85
C GLU A 4 -23.05 -2.71 -34.74
N THR A 5 -22.34 -3.66 -34.16
CA THR A 5 -22.74 -4.30 -32.91
C THR A 5 -22.69 -3.21 -31.83
N THR A 6 -23.85 -2.74 -31.41
CA THR A 6 -24.01 -1.89 -30.23
C THR A 6 -23.31 -2.56 -29.07
N LYS A 7 -22.11 -2.04 -28.69
CA LYS A 7 -21.39 -2.46 -27.47
C LYS A 7 -22.34 -2.25 -26.31
N GLY A 8 -22.82 -3.34 -25.72
CA GLY A 8 -23.63 -3.28 -24.51
C GLY A 8 -22.85 -2.56 -23.42
N THR A 9 -23.41 -1.49 -22.92
CA THR A 9 -22.74 -0.67 -21.90
C THR A 9 -22.99 -1.25 -20.52
N LYS A 10 -21.93 -1.48 -19.75
CA LYS A 10 -22.06 -1.83 -18.33
C LYS A 10 -22.98 -0.84 -17.61
N LYS A 11 -23.83 -1.35 -16.71
CA LYS A 11 -24.74 -0.51 -15.93
C LYS A 11 -23.96 0.45 -15.03
N GLN A 12 -24.37 1.71 -14.99
CA GLN A 12 -23.80 2.67 -14.04
C GLN A 12 -24.20 2.30 -12.61
N LEU A 13 -23.24 2.34 -11.69
CA LEU A 13 -23.45 2.08 -10.27
C LEU A 13 -23.58 3.38 -9.49
N SER A 14 -24.44 3.37 -8.47
CA SER A 14 -24.58 4.48 -7.52
C SER A 14 -23.31 4.61 -6.64
N PHE A 15 -23.18 5.73 -5.92
CA PHE A 15 -22.10 5.91 -4.96
C PHE A 15 -22.04 4.79 -3.92
N TRP A 16 -23.16 4.42 -3.34
CA TRP A 16 -23.25 3.38 -2.31
C TRP A 16 -22.96 1.98 -2.83
N GLN A 17 -23.29 1.68 -4.09
CA GLN A 17 -22.94 0.42 -4.72
C GLN A 17 -21.42 0.31 -4.93
N ILE A 18 -20.77 1.40 -5.37
CA ILE A 18 -19.31 1.45 -5.51
C ILE A 18 -18.62 1.38 -4.14
N TRP A 19 -19.14 2.09 -3.14
CA TRP A 19 -18.67 2.05 -1.76
C TRP A 19 -18.70 0.63 -1.20
N ASN A 20 -19.86 -0.04 -1.27
CA ASN A 20 -20.03 -1.40 -0.78
C ASN A 20 -19.13 -2.41 -1.52
N MET A 21 -18.97 -2.23 -2.83
CA MET A 21 -18.08 -3.05 -3.65
C MET A 21 -16.61 -2.88 -3.25
N SER A 22 -16.20 -1.69 -2.85
CA SER A 22 -14.81 -1.37 -2.49
C SER A 22 -14.51 -1.53 -0.99
N PHE A 23 -15.51 -1.81 -0.16
CA PHE A 23 -15.42 -1.76 1.31
C PHE A 23 -14.36 -2.70 1.89
N GLY A 24 -14.12 -3.86 1.27
CA GLY A 24 -13.09 -4.79 1.70
C GLY A 24 -11.67 -4.21 1.70
N PHE A 25 -11.39 -3.18 0.90
CA PHE A 25 -10.10 -2.50 0.93
C PHE A 25 -9.80 -1.79 2.25
N LEU A 26 -10.83 -1.34 2.97
CA LEU A 26 -10.66 -0.82 4.33
C LEU A 26 -10.03 -1.89 5.25
N GLY A 27 -10.57 -3.11 5.21
CA GLY A 27 -10.05 -4.22 6.02
C GLY A 27 -8.64 -4.63 5.60
N ILE A 28 -8.38 -4.78 4.30
CA ILE A 28 -7.05 -5.12 3.76
C ILE A 28 -6.02 -4.08 4.22
N GLN A 29 -6.33 -2.80 4.08
CA GLN A 29 -5.38 -1.74 4.42
C GLN A 29 -5.18 -1.59 5.93
N MET A 30 -6.20 -1.86 6.74
CA MET A 30 -6.05 -1.95 8.18
C MET A 30 -5.09 -3.08 8.57
N GLY A 31 -5.18 -4.25 7.93
CA GLY A 31 -4.23 -5.35 8.11
C GLY A 31 -2.79 -4.96 7.78
N PHE A 32 -2.57 -4.31 6.63
CA PHE A 32 -1.26 -3.78 6.25
C PHE A 32 -0.74 -2.73 7.24
N ALA A 33 -1.59 -1.84 7.75
CA ALA A 33 -1.18 -0.82 8.69
C ALA A 33 -0.75 -1.42 10.05
N LEU A 34 -1.47 -2.43 10.54
CA LEU A 34 -1.10 -3.18 11.74
C LEU A 34 0.23 -3.93 11.55
N GLN A 35 0.41 -4.59 10.40
CA GLN A 35 1.66 -5.25 10.04
C GLN A 35 2.82 -4.25 10.01
N ASN A 36 2.72 -3.20 9.20
CA ASN A 36 3.79 -2.22 9.00
C ASN A 36 4.17 -1.50 10.30
N GLY A 37 3.20 -1.22 11.16
CA GLY A 37 3.44 -0.54 12.44
C GLY A 37 4.02 -1.43 13.53
N ASN A 38 3.81 -2.76 13.47
CA ASN A 38 4.11 -3.62 14.62
C ASN A 38 4.98 -4.85 14.29
N ALA A 39 5.10 -5.27 13.02
CA ALA A 39 5.80 -6.52 12.69
C ALA A 39 7.28 -6.49 13.10
N SER A 40 8.00 -5.39 12.87
CA SER A 40 9.41 -5.27 13.30
C SER A 40 9.53 -5.39 14.81
N ARG A 41 8.64 -4.76 15.58
CA ARG A 41 8.63 -4.85 17.03
C ARG A 41 8.38 -6.30 17.48
N ILE A 42 7.33 -6.93 16.96
CA ILE A 42 7.01 -8.33 17.28
C ILE A 42 8.19 -9.25 16.96
N LEU A 43 8.81 -9.11 15.76
CA LEU A 43 9.96 -9.95 15.40
C LEU A 43 11.18 -9.68 16.29
N THR A 44 11.44 -8.43 16.67
CA THR A 44 12.52 -8.10 17.62
C THR A 44 12.25 -8.73 19.00
N ASP A 45 11.02 -8.63 19.49
CA ASP A 45 10.60 -9.24 20.76
C ASP A 45 10.70 -10.79 20.72
N LEU A 46 10.61 -11.39 19.53
CA LEU A 46 10.83 -12.82 19.27
C LEU A 46 12.31 -13.19 19.04
N GLY A 47 13.22 -12.22 19.08
CA GLY A 47 14.66 -12.44 18.99
C GLY A 47 15.32 -12.09 17.66
N ALA A 48 14.63 -11.36 16.77
CA ALA A 48 15.25 -10.84 15.54
C ALA A 48 16.27 -9.75 15.85
N ASN A 49 17.44 -9.83 15.21
CA ASN A 49 18.39 -8.72 15.17
C ASN A 49 18.10 -7.77 14.00
N VAL A 50 18.73 -6.59 14.01
CA VAL A 50 18.49 -5.54 12.98
C VAL A 50 18.82 -6.01 11.57
N GLU A 51 19.84 -6.85 11.40
CA GLU A 51 20.26 -7.39 10.10
C GLU A 51 19.22 -8.36 9.54
N SER A 52 18.66 -9.25 10.37
CA SER A 52 17.61 -10.18 9.95
C SER A 52 16.30 -9.48 9.60
N LEU A 53 15.96 -8.37 10.28
CA LEU A 53 14.75 -7.58 9.97
C LEU A 53 14.73 -7.10 8.51
N SER A 54 15.86 -6.68 7.97
CA SER A 54 15.96 -6.20 6.58
C SER A 54 15.52 -7.26 5.57
N TRP A 55 15.84 -8.52 5.80
CA TRP A 55 15.41 -9.64 4.95
C TRP A 55 13.91 -9.89 5.00
N PHE A 56 13.30 -9.76 6.18
CA PHE A 56 11.85 -9.95 6.32
C PHE A 56 11.05 -8.90 5.56
N TRP A 57 11.54 -7.66 5.48
CA TRP A 57 10.88 -6.62 4.69
C TRP A 57 10.97 -6.79 3.18
N LEU A 58 11.90 -7.59 2.68
CA LEU A 58 11.95 -7.97 1.25
C LEU A 58 10.85 -8.97 0.87
N VAL A 59 10.31 -9.71 1.83
CA VAL A 59 9.28 -10.73 1.58
C VAL A 59 8.02 -10.11 0.99
N ALA A 60 7.56 -8.98 1.53
CA ALA A 60 6.34 -8.31 1.07
C ALA A 60 6.39 -7.93 -0.43
N PRO A 61 7.42 -7.21 -0.93
CA PRO A 61 7.56 -6.96 -2.36
C PRO A 61 7.65 -8.24 -3.21
N LEU A 62 8.41 -9.25 -2.75
CA LEU A 62 8.57 -10.51 -3.49
C LEU A 62 7.28 -11.31 -3.59
N THR A 63 6.49 -11.40 -2.52
CA THR A 63 5.17 -12.05 -2.56
C THR A 63 4.22 -11.32 -3.49
N GLY A 64 4.19 -10.00 -3.47
CA GLY A 64 3.40 -9.18 -4.40
C GLY A 64 3.78 -9.43 -5.86
N LEU A 65 5.09 -9.52 -6.14
CA LEU A 65 5.62 -9.76 -7.47
C LEU A 65 5.19 -11.12 -8.06
N ILE A 66 5.15 -12.15 -7.24
CA ILE A 66 4.87 -13.53 -7.66
C ILE A 66 3.37 -13.84 -7.55
N VAL A 67 2.77 -13.56 -6.41
CA VAL A 67 1.41 -13.99 -6.09
C VAL A 67 0.36 -13.26 -6.93
N GLN A 68 0.50 -11.94 -7.13
CA GLN A 68 -0.54 -11.16 -7.80
C GLN A 68 -0.76 -11.57 -9.28
N PRO A 69 0.25 -11.78 -10.14
CA PRO A 69 0.01 -12.26 -11.50
C PRO A 69 -0.62 -13.65 -11.56
N ILE A 70 -0.21 -14.56 -10.66
CA ILE A 70 -0.74 -15.93 -10.60
C ILE A 70 -2.22 -15.89 -10.21
N ILE A 71 -2.56 -15.16 -9.15
CA ILE A 71 -3.93 -15.02 -8.68
C ILE A 71 -4.79 -14.26 -9.69
N GLY A 72 -4.25 -13.22 -10.32
CA GLY A 72 -4.90 -12.52 -11.42
C GLY A 72 -5.28 -13.48 -12.55
N TYR A 73 -4.34 -14.33 -12.98
CA TYR A 73 -4.57 -15.33 -14.02
C TYR A 73 -5.62 -16.38 -13.62
N TRP A 74 -5.54 -16.90 -12.40
CA TRP A 74 -6.53 -17.89 -11.93
C TRP A 74 -7.91 -17.27 -11.77
N SER A 75 -8.00 -16.08 -11.18
CA SER A 75 -9.27 -15.40 -10.99
C SER A 75 -9.94 -15.00 -12.31
N ASP A 76 -9.17 -14.77 -13.39
CA ASP A 76 -9.72 -14.53 -14.72
C ASP A 76 -10.40 -15.75 -15.33
N ARG A 77 -10.04 -16.97 -14.92
CA ARG A 77 -10.54 -18.24 -15.46
C ARG A 77 -11.55 -18.94 -14.56
N THR A 78 -11.65 -18.52 -13.32
CA THR A 78 -12.57 -19.11 -12.35
C THR A 78 -13.97 -18.53 -12.53
N TRP A 79 -14.99 -19.38 -12.43
CA TRP A 79 -16.39 -18.98 -12.30
C TRP A 79 -17.13 -19.95 -11.39
N SER A 80 -17.81 -19.40 -10.40
CA SER A 80 -18.71 -20.13 -9.51
C SER A 80 -20.11 -19.52 -9.60
N LYS A 81 -21.13 -20.36 -9.84
CA LYS A 81 -22.55 -19.92 -9.88
C LYS A 81 -22.98 -19.24 -8.58
N ARG A 82 -22.43 -19.68 -7.43
CA ARG A 82 -22.77 -19.16 -6.10
C ARG A 82 -21.95 -17.96 -5.68
N PHE A 83 -20.63 -17.98 -5.98
CA PHE A 83 -19.69 -17.01 -5.44
C PHE A 83 -19.16 -16.02 -6.50
N GLY A 84 -19.43 -16.22 -7.77
CA GLY A 84 -18.89 -15.38 -8.83
C GLY A 84 -17.45 -15.77 -9.23
N ARG A 85 -16.73 -14.82 -9.78
CA ARG A 85 -15.40 -15.00 -10.37
C ARG A 85 -14.27 -14.57 -9.41
N ARG A 86 -14.40 -13.41 -8.76
CA ARG A 86 -13.38 -12.79 -7.92
C ARG A 86 -13.54 -13.11 -6.43
N LYS A 87 -14.78 -13.21 -5.97
CA LYS A 87 -15.11 -13.39 -4.55
C LYS A 87 -14.50 -14.62 -3.87
N PRO A 88 -14.36 -15.80 -4.52
CA PRO A 88 -13.68 -16.94 -3.89
C PRO A 88 -12.25 -16.61 -3.44
N PHE A 89 -11.51 -15.84 -4.24
CA PHE A 89 -10.14 -15.45 -3.92
C PHE A 89 -10.11 -14.45 -2.76
N PHE A 90 -11.06 -13.50 -2.69
CA PHE A 90 -11.17 -12.59 -1.54
C PHE A 90 -11.35 -13.37 -0.25
N PHE A 91 -12.26 -14.34 -0.26
CA PHE A 91 -12.59 -15.11 0.92
C PHE A 91 -11.42 -15.96 1.38
N VAL A 92 -10.78 -16.69 0.46
CA VAL A 92 -9.63 -17.54 0.77
C VAL A 92 -8.45 -16.69 1.28
N GLY A 93 -8.13 -15.59 0.59
CA GLY A 93 -7.10 -14.67 1.03
C GLY A 93 -7.42 -14.06 2.40
N ALA A 94 -8.67 -13.64 2.64
CA ALA A 94 -9.09 -13.11 3.93
C ALA A 94 -8.99 -14.14 5.07
N LEU A 95 -9.36 -15.39 4.80
CA LEU A 95 -9.27 -16.47 5.78
C LEU A 95 -7.83 -16.67 6.28
N PHE A 96 -6.89 -16.81 5.34
CA PHE A 96 -5.47 -16.99 5.68
C PHE A 96 -4.85 -15.72 6.26
N ALA A 97 -5.24 -14.53 5.78
CA ALA A 97 -4.80 -13.26 6.34
C ALA A 97 -5.25 -13.10 7.80
N CYS A 98 -6.51 -13.39 8.11
CA CYS A 98 -7.03 -13.33 9.47
C CYS A 98 -6.34 -14.35 10.38
N LEU A 99 -6.09 -15.56 9.88
CA LEU A 99 -5.34 -16.56 10.61
C LEU A 99 -3.91 -16.05 10.93
N ALA A 100 -3.22 -15.50 9.95
CA ALA A 100 -1.87 -14.95 10.13
C ALA A 100 -1.85 -13.74 11.08
N LEU A 101 -2.85 -12.84 10.99
CA LEU A 101 -3.02 -11.71 11.92
C LEU A 101 -3.20 -12.19 13.38
N ILE A 102 -3.92 -13.28 13.59
CA ILE A 102 -4.10 -13.86 14.93
C ILE A 102 -2.83 -14.57 15.41
N LEU A 103 -2.16 -15.31 14.52
CA LEU A 103 -1.03 -16.15 14.91
C LEU A 103 0.27 -15.36 15.09
N LEU A 104 0.52 -14.30 14.30
CA LEU A 104 1.76 -13.54 14.36
C LEU A 104 2.07 -12.98 15.78
N PRO A 105 1.16 -12.26 16.45
CA PRO A 105 1.44 -11.76 17.80
C PRO A 105 1.48 -12.84 18.86
N ASN A 106 1.01 -14.06 18.53
CA ASN A 106 1.03 -15.24 19.40
C ASN A 106 2.13 -16.25 19.03
N ALA A 107 3.08 -15.88 18.19
CA ALA A 107 4.11 -16.80 17.69
C ALA A 107 4.93 -17.46 18.81
N ASP A 108 5.08 -16.78 19.94
CA ASP A 108 5.80 -17.32 21.11
C ASP A 108 5.16 -18.59 21.70
N ASN A 109 3.85 -18.78 21.55
CA ASN A 109 3.15 -19.96 22.04
C ASN A 109 3.50 -21.25 21.26
N PHE A 110 4.17 -21.13 20.13
CA PHE A 110 4.54 -22.27 19.28
C PHE A 110 6.02 -22.65 19.35
N THR A 111 6.78 -22.05 20.28
CA THR A 111 8.24 -22.25 20.41
C THR A 111 8.67 -23.67 20.77
N ALA A 112 7.73 -24.51 21.21
CA ALA A 112 8.00 -25.93 21.44
C ALA A 112 8.37 -26.71 20.16
N TYR A 113 8.01 -26.21 18.97
CA TYR A 113 8.22 -26.89 17.69
C TYR A 113 9.34 -26.27 16.86
N PHE A 114 9.45 -24.95 16.87
CA PHE A 114 10.44 -24.20 16.09
C PHE A 114 10.87 -22.94 16.83
N PRO A 115 12.03 -22.36 16.50
CA PRO A 115 12.43 -21.05 17.03
C PRO A 115 11.38 -19.98 16.77
N ALA A 116 11.05 -19.17 17.78
CA ALA A 116 10.00 -18.14 17.72
C ALA A 116 10.14 -17.21 16.52
N LEU A 117 11.35 -16.85 16.19
CA LEU A 117 11.66 -16.00 15.03
C LEU A 117 11.24 -16.63 13.70
N LEU A 118 11.51 -17.92 13.48
CA LEU A 118 11.11 -18.62 12.26
C LEU A 118 9.59 -18.73 12.14
N ILE A 119 8.91 -18.95 13.27
CA ILE A 119 7.44 -18.98 13.33
C ILE A 119 6.87 -17.61 13.00
N GLY A 120 7.38 -16.54 13.62
CA GLY A 120 6.97 -15.17 13.36
C GLY A 120 7.20 -14.77 11.90
N ALA A 121 8.36 -15.09 11.34
CA ALA A 121 8.66 -14.88 9.92
C ALA A 121 7.71 -15.64 8.99
N GLY A 122 7.41 -16.90 9.30
CA GLY A 122 6.46 -17.72 8.54
C GLY A 122 5.04 -17.11 8.54
N PHE A 123 4.57 -16.63 9.69
CA PHE A 123 3.27 -15.96 9.78
C PHE A 123 3.27 -14.61 9.05
N LEU A 124 4.36 -13.85 9.08
CA LEU A 124 4.51 -12.63 8.31
C LEU A 124 4.44 -12.92 6.80
N MET A 125 5.16 -13.94 6.31
CA MET A 125 5.10 -14.37 4.92
C MET A 125 3.70 -14.82 4.50
N LEU A 126 3.02 -15.60 5.34
CA LEU A 126 1.64 -16.03 5.11
C LEU A 126 0.70 -14.83 5.03
N MET A 127 0.88 -13.84 5.89
CA MET A 127 0.08 -12.62 5.91
C MET A 127 0.25 -11.81 4.64
N ASP A 128 1.50 -11.55 4.22
CA ASP A 128 1.80 -10.83 2.98
C ASP A 128 1.23 -11.54 1.74
N ALA A 129 1.45 -12.85 1.63
CA ALA A 129 0.90 -13.63 0.52
C ALA A 129 -0.63 -13.57 0.49
N SER A 130 -1.27 -13.69 1.65
CA SER A 130 -2.74 -13.69 1.78
C SER A 130 -3.37 -12.35 1.46
N PHE A 131 -2.73 -11.24 1.85
CA PHE A 131 -3.15 -9.89 1.44
C PHE A 131 -3.08 -9.75 -0.08
N ASN A 132 -2.01 -10.21 -0.71
CA ASN A 132 -1.87 -10.17 -2.16
C ASN A 132 -2.89 -11.05 -2.89
N VAL A 133 -3.24 -12.24 -2.33
CA VAL A 133 -4.32 -13.10 -2.85
C VAL A 133 -5.67 -12.39 -2.85
N SER A 134 -5.97 -11.59 -1.82
CA SER A 134 -7.21 -10.81 -1.74
C SER A 134 -7.19 -9.57 -2.62
N MET A 135 -6.09 -8.83 -2.59
CA MET A 135 -6.01 -7.47 -3.15
C MET A 135 -6.13 -7.43 -4.67
N GLU A 136 -5.49 -8.38 -5.38
CA GLU A 136 -5.45 -8.36 -6.84
C GLU A 136 -6.82 -8.61 -7.50
N PRO A 137 -7.56 -9.67 -7.15
CA PRO A 137 -8.91 -9.86 -7.70
C PRO A 137 -9.87 -8.73 -7.33
N PHE A 138 -9.60 -8.04 -6.21
CA PHE A 138 -10.39 -6.90 -5.77
C PHE A 138 -10.25 -5.70 -6.71
N ARG A 139 -9.02 -5.37 -7.12
CA ARG A 139 -8.77 -4.32 -8.12
C ARG A 139 -9.44 -4.66 -9.45
N ALA A 140 -9.33 -5.92 -9.86
CA ALA A 140 -9.98 -6.42 -11.06
C ALA A 140 -11.52 -6.35 -10.96
N LEU A 141 -12.12 -6.61 -9.78
CA LEU A 141 -13.56 -6.51 -9.55
C LEU A 141 -14.09 -5.10 -9.84
N VAL A 142 -13.38 -4.06 -9.36
CA VAL A 142 -13.76 -2.67 -9.59
C VAL A 142 -13.80 -2.37 -11.08
N ALA A 143 -12.75 -2.74 -11.82
CA ALA A 143 -12.66 -2.54 -13.26
C ALA A 143 -13.67 -3.40 -14.05
N ASP A 144 -13.93 -4.63 -13.60
CA ASP A 144 -14.89 -5.55 -14.24
C ASP A 144 -16.33 -5.04 -14.17
N ASN A 145 -16.72 -4.41 -13.05
CA ASN A 145 -18.09 -4.00 -12.79
C ASN A 145 -18.42 -2.58 -13.25
N LEU A 146 -17.43 -1.70 -13.39
CA LEU A 146 -17.68 -0.30 -13.74
C LEU A 146 -17.52 -0.04 -15.25
N PRO A 147 -18.37 0.83 -15.84
CA PRO A 147 -18.10 1.39 -17.15
C PRO A 147 -16.92 2.37 -17.07
N ASP A 148 -16.24 2.63 -18.20
CA ASP A 148 -15.00 3.41 -18.21
C ASP A 148 -15.16 4.81 -17.61
N ASN A 149 -16.30 5.47 -17.85
CA ASN A 149 -16.60 6.79 -17.29
C ASN A 149 -16.72 6.80 -15.74
N GLN A 150 -16.90 5.63 -15.11
CA GLN A 150 -16.93 5.48 -13.65
C GLN A 150 -15.63 4.92 -13.05
N ASN A 151 -14.67 4.46 -13.83
CA ASN A 151 -13.43 3.89 -13.31
C ASN A 151 -12.69 4.83 -12.35
N THR A 152 -12.56 6.12 -12.72
CA THR A 152 -11.94 7.11 -11.82
C THR A 152 -12.66 7.21 -10.48
N LYS A 153 -14.01 7.24 -10.48
CA LYS A 153 -14.81 7.27 -9.25
C LYS A 153 -14.63 5.99 -8.44
N GLY A 154 -14.60 4.83 -9.10
CA GLY A 154 -14.42 3.54 -8.43
C GLY A 154 -13.09 3.44 -7.71
N PHE A 155 -11.97 3.69 -8.40
CA PHE A 155 -10.65 3.64 -7.80
C PHE A 155 -10.41 4.77 -6.78
N SER A 156 -11.04 5.93 -6.93
CA SER A 156 -10.98 6.99 -5.92
C SER A 156 -11.70 6.61 -4.62
N ILE A 157 -12.88 6.01 -4.69
CA ILE A 157 -13.61 5.50 -3.50
C ILE A 157 -12.79 4.39 -2.83
N GLN A 158 -12.21 3.49 -3.61
CA GLN A 158 -11.28 2.47 -3.11
C GLN A 158 -10.11 3.11 -2.35
N THR A 159 -9.49 4.16 -2.91
CA THR A 159 -8.39 4.89 -2.29
C THR A 159 -8.80 5.58 -0.98
N ALA A 160 -10.00 6.14 -0.93
CA ALA A 160 -10.54 6.70 0.31
C ALA A 160 -10.65 5.63 1.41
N LEU A 161 -11.19 4.46 1.08
CA LEU A 161 -11.29 3.32 2.01
C LEU A 161 -9.92 2.77 2.45
N ILE A 162 -8.95 2.74 1.54
CA ILE A 162 -7.54 2.43 1.84
C ILE A 162 -6.99 3.41 2.89
N GLY A 163 -7.16 4.72 2.67
CA GLY A 163 -6.69 5.75 3.61
C GLY A 163 -7.36 5.64 4.98
N ILE A 164 -8.67 5.44 5.03
CA ILE A 164 -9.42 5.23 6.29
C ILE A 164 -8.90 3.99 7.03
N GLY A 165 -8.74 2.86 6.32
CA GLY A 165 -8.22 1.63 6.91
C GLY A 165 -6.81 1.78 7.45
N ALA A 166 -5.93 2.51 6.72
CA ALA A 166 -4.57 2.80 7.14
C ALA A 166 -4.55 3.62 8.44
N VAL A 167 -5.34 4.70 8.52
CA VAL A 167 -5.43 5.55 9.71
C VAL A 167 -5.94 4.73 10.90
N VAL A 168 -7.08 4.03 10.76
CA VAL A 168 -7.66 3.23 11.84
C VAL A 168 -6.68 2.15 12.32
N GLY A 169 -6.03 1.43 11.40
CA GLY A 169 -5.07 0.39 11.74
C GLY A 169 -3.84 0.93 12.47
N SER A 170 -3.29 2.06 12.00
CA SER A 170 -2.10 2.68 12.61
C SER A 170 -2.37 3.19 14.03
N PHE A 171 -3.56 3.75 14.28
CA PHE A 171 -3.93 4.26 15.59
C PHE A 171 -4.52 3.21 16.54
N MET A 172 -4.82 2.00 16.09
CA MET A 172 -5.51 1.00 16.90
C MET A 172 -4.78 0.65 18.20
N PRO A 173 -3.45 0.37 18.24
CA PRO A 173 -2.77 0.10 19.50
C PRO A 173 -2.82 1.28 20.48
N TRP A 174 -2.74 2.51 19.96
CA TRP A 174 -2.84 3.73 20.76
C TRP A 174 -4.26 3.91 21.33
N ILE A 175 -5.31 3.70 20.52
CA ILE A 175 -6.70 3.77 20.94
C ILE A 175 -6.97 2.76 22.06
N LEU A 176 -6.51 1.53 21.91
CA LEU A 176 -6.68 0.49 22.93
C LEU A 176 -6.01 0.86 24.24
N ASN A 177 -4.81 1.44 24.18
CA ASN A 177 -4.09 1.83 25.38
C ASN A 177 -4.71 3.07 26.05
N ASN A 178 -4.98 4.14 25.31
CA ASN A 178 -5.33 5.45 25.88
C ASN A 178 -6.84 5.67 26.07
N VAL A 179 -7.68 4.97 25.31
CA VAL A 179 -9.14 5.10 25.40
C VAL A 179 -9.74 3.93 26.18
N PHE A 180 -9.25 2.70 25.93
CA PHE A 180 -9.78 1.49 26.53
C PHE A 180 -8.92 0.97 27.71
N ASN A 181 -7.82 1.67 28.05
CA ASN A 181 -6.90 1.32 29.13
C ASN A 181 -6.32 -0.11 29.03
N VAL A 182 -6.16 -0.62 27.80
CA VAL A 182 -5.49 -1.92 27.59
C VAL A 182 -3.99 -1.74 27.84
N PRO A 183 -3.36 -2.56 28.70
CA PRO A 183 -1.95 -2.40 29.04
C PRO A 183 -1.02 -2.48 27.82
N ASN A 184 0.01 -1.64 27.82
CA ASN A 184 1.04 -1.60 26.77
C ASN A 184 2.47 -1.84 27.29
N ASN A 185 2.61 -2.07 28.60
CA ASN A 185 3.90 -2.31 29.25
C ASN A 185 3.74 -3.29 30.42
N ILE A 186 3.67 -4.59 30.11
CA ILE A 186 3.65 -5.64 31.13
C ILE A 186 5.01 -6.35 31.13
N SER A 187 5.68 -6.38 32.29
CA SER A 187 6.96 -7.05 32.45
C SER A 187 6.83 -8.56 32.21
N GLY A 188 7.77 -9.15 31.46
CA GLY A 188 7.80 -10.59 31.19
C GLY A 188 6.90 -11.04 30.04
N VAL A 189 6.13 -10.14 29.41
CA VAL A 189 5.32 -10.43 28.23
C VAL A 189 6.07 -9.94 26.99
N LYS A 190 6.29 -10.83 26.01
CA LYS A 190 7.01 -10.48 24.77
C LYS A 190 6.21 -9.52 23.93
N VAL A 191 4.99 -9.87 23.54
CA VAL A 191 4.11 -9.01 22.74
C VAL A 191 3.05 -8.40 23.65
N GLN A 192 2.96 -7.07 23.69
CA GLN A 192 2.08 -6.36 24.59
C GLN A 192 0.58 -6.55 24.27
N PRO A 193 -0.33 -6.60 25.27
CA PRO A 193 -1.75 -6.87 25.07
C PRO A 193 -2.45 -5.90 24.10
N ASN A 194 -2.12 -4.60 24.14
CA ASN A 194 -2.69 -3.63 23.22
C ASN A 194 -2.36 -3.94 21.76
N VAL A 195 -1.19 -4.52 21.48
CA VAL A 195 -0.81 -4.97 20.12
C VAL A 195 -1.57 -6.25 19.77
N ILE A 196 -1.61 -7.26 20.65
CA ILE A 196 -2.32 -8.52 20.43
C ILE A 196 -3.80 -8.25 20.10
N TYR A 197 -4.48 -7.45 20.92
CA TYR A 197 -5.89 -7.11 20.68
C TYR A 197 -6.10 -6.26 19.43
N SER A 198 -5.15 -5.39 19.07
CA SER A 198 -5.20 -4.65 17.80
C SER A 198 -5.24 -5.59 16.59
N PHE A 199 -4.43 -6.66 16.63
CA PHE A 199 -4.40 -7.67 15.57
C PHE A 199 -5.68 -8.50 15.53
N TYR A 200 -6.26 -8.86 16.68
CA TYR A 200 -7.55 -9.57 16.73
C TYR A 200 -8.71 -8.74 16.19
N ILE A 201 -8.79 -7.47 16.59
CA ILE A 201 -9.79 -6.52 16.08
C ILE A 201 -9.55 -6.29 14.58
N GLY A 202 -8.29 -6.15 14.17
CA GLY A 202 -7.90 -6.03 12.78
C GLY A 202 -8.36 -7.22 11.94
N ALA A 203 -8.15 -8.44 12.42
CA ALA A 203 -8.63 -9.65 11.77
C ALA A 203 -10.17 -9.68 11.65
N ALA A 204 -10.89 -9.31 12.71
CA ALA A 204 -12.35 -9.25 12.70
C ALA A 204 -12.89 -8.21 11.71
N ILE A 205 -12.31 -7.00 11.69
CA ILE A 205 -12.68 -5.94 10.75
C ILE A 205 -12.31 -6.34 9.32
N PHE A 206 -11.15 -6.95 9.10
CA PHE A 206 -10.72 -7.44 7.79
C PHE A 206 -11.71 -8.45 7.23
N MET A 207 -12.03 -9.51 7.99
CA MET A 207 -13.01 -10.51 7.58
C MET A 207 -14.39 -9.91 7.37
N GLY A 208 -14.85 -9.07 8.30
CA GLY A 208 -16.16 -8.40 8.20
C GLY A 208 -16.28 -7.53 6.96
N ALA A 209 -15.24 -6.76 6.62
CA ALA A 209 -15.22 -5.90 5.44
C ALA A 209 -15.23 -6.72 4.13
N ILE A 210 -14.48 -7.82 4.08
CA ILE A 210 -14.49 -8.75 2.94
C ILE A 210 -15.87 -9.41 2.76
N LEU A 211 -16.44 -9.94 3.83
CA LEU A 211 -17.77 -10.55 3.80
C LEU A 211 -18.83 -9.53 3.38
N TRP A 212 -18.76 -8.30 3.88
CA TRP A 212 -19.66 -7.23 3.45
C TRP A 212 -19.62 -7.03 1.94
N THR A 213 -18.42 -6.91 1.37
CA THR A 213 -18.26 -6.78 -0.09
C THR A 213 -18.81 -8.00 -0.82
N ILE A 214 -18.52 -9.22 -0.36
CA ILE A 214 -19.00 -10.45 -0.99
C ILE A 214 -20.53 -10.49 -1.05
N PHE A 215 -21.22 -10.14 0.03
CA PHE A 215 -22.69 -10.19 0.08
C PHE A 215 -23.36 -9.02 -0.63
N LYS A 216 -22.74 -7.83 -0.63
CA LYS A 216 -23.36 -6.62 -1.21
C LYS A 216 -23.01 -6.38 -2.68
N THR A 217 -22.08 -7.15 -3.27
CA THR A 217 -21.66 -6.97 -4.67
C THR A 217 -22.15 -8.12 -5.53
N LYS A 218 -22.75 -7.81 -6.68
CA LYS A 218 -23.03 -8.76 -7.75
C LYS A 218 -21.91 -8.73 -8.77
N GLU A 219 -21.47 -9.90 -9.23
CA GLU A 219 -20.59 -10.03 -10.39
C GLU A 219 -21.41 -10.48 -11.61
N TYR A 220 -21.04 -10.01 -12.80
CA TYR A 220 -21.66 -10.43 -14.05
C TYR A 220 -21.27 -11.87 -14.39
N SER A 221 -22.26 -12.70 -14.75
CA SER A 221 -22.01 -14.05 -15.22
C SER A 221 -21.27 -14.04 -16.58
N PRO A 222 -20.64 -15.16 -16.97
CA PRO A 222 -20.05 -15.28 -18.30
C PRO A 222 -21.05 -14.99 -19.42
N GLU A 223 -22.31 -15.44 -19.26
CA GLU A 223 -23.41 -15.22 -20.19
C GLU A 223 -23.77 -13.74 -20.26
N GLU A 224 -24.01 -13.09 -19.11
CA GLU A 224 -24.28 -11.64 -19.03
C GLU A 224 -23.16 -10.82 -19.68
N ARG A 225 -21.90 -11.23 -19.52
CA ARG A 225 -20.74 -10.52 -20.12
C ARG A 225 -20.70 -10.65 -21.65
N ILE A 226 -21.13 -11.80 -22.17
CA ILE A 226 -21.25 -12.02 -23.62
C ILE A 226 -22.41 -11.21 -24.19
N GLU A 227 -23.58 -11.24 -23.53
CA GLU A 227 -24.75 -10.47 -23.93
C GLU A 227 -24.50 -8.96 -23.96
N MET A 228 -23.72 -8.45 -22.98
CA MET A 228 -23.30 -7.05 -22.94
C MET A 228 -22.17 -6.72 -23.94
N GLY A 229 -21.68 -7.67 -24.73
CA GLY A 229 -20.57 -7.46 -25.65
C GLY A 229 -19.24 -7.13 -24.97
N ILE A 230 -19.11 -7.41 -23.67
CA ILE A 230 -17.87 -7.20 -22.90
C ILE A 230 -16.81 -8.23 -23.28
N VAL A 231 -17.27 -9.45 -23.60
CA VAL A 231 -16.44 -10.60 -23.98
C VAL A 231 -16.98 -11.17 -25.29
N SER A 232 -16.09 -11.49 -26.24
CA SER A 232 -16.50 -12.15 -27.48
C SER A 232 -16.90 -13.60 -27.24
N LYS A 233 -17.90 -14.09 -27.99
CA LYS A 233 -18.26 -15.53 -28.01
C LYS A 233 -17.14 -16.39 -28.60
N GLU A 234 -16.41 -15.86 -29.55
CA GLU A 234 -15.27 -16.55 -30.15
C GLU A 234 -14.04 -16.34 -29.30
N LYS A 235 -13.40 -17.45 -28.86
CA LYS A 235 -12.10 -17.40 -28.22
C LYS A 235 -11.06 -16.97 -29.25
N THR A 236 -10.88 -15.67 -29.44
CA THR A 236 -9.80 -15.16 -30.26
C THR A 236 -8.48 -15.64 -29.66
N LYS A 237 -7.69 -16.37 -30.44
CA LYS A 237 -6.30 -16.74 -30.12
C LYS A 237 -5.39 -15.51 -30.24
N GLU A 238 -5.80 -14.37 -29.67
CA GLU A 238 -4.94 -13.20 -29.64
C GLU A 238 -3.69 -13.50 -28.83
N LYS A 239 -2.55 -13.23 -29.44
CA LYS A 239 -1.25 -13.31 -28.74
C LYS A 239 -1.28 -12.39 -27.54
N PHE A 240 -0.74 -12.86 -26.42
CA PHE A 240 -0.57 -12.03 -25.23
C PHE A 240 0.36 -10.86 -25.56
N LYS A 241 -0.19 -9.65 -25.56
CA LYS A 241 0.57 -8.42 -25.83
C LYS A 241 0.22 -7.38 -24.77
N ILE A 242 1.25 -6.86 -24.11
CA ILE A 242 1.09 -5.78 -23.14
C ILE A 242 0.80 -4.48 -23.91
N PRO A 243 -0.30 -3.76 -23.58
CA PRO A 243 -0.61 -2.48 -24.22
C PRO A 243 0.51 -1.45 -24.02
N ALA A 244 0.82 -0.66 -25.05
CA ALA A 244 1.83 0.39 -24.96
C ALA A 244 1.54 1.41 -23.84
N THR A 245 0.28 1.70 -23.58
CA THR A 245 -0.16 2.58 -22.49
C THR A 245 0.21 1.98 -21.11
N MET A 246 0.16 0.66 -20.95
CA MET A 246 0.56 0.00 -19.71
C MET A 246 2.06 0.17 -19.43
N TRP A 247 2.92 0.09 -20.47
CA TRP A 247 4.36 0.37 -20.31
C TRP A 247 4.62 1.82 -19.91
N LYS A 248 3.90 2.78 -20.51
CA LYS A 248 4.01 4.21 -20.16
C LYS A 248 3.56 4.47 -18.73
N LEU A 249 2.44 3.89 -18.31
CA LEU A 249 1.97 3.94 -16.93
C LEU A 249 2.93 3.23 -15.98
N GLY A 250 3.52 2.12 -16.42
CA GLY A 250 4.54 1.40 -15.66
C GLY A 250 5.76 2.27 -15.35
N LEU A 251 6.22 3.04 -16.33
CA LEU A 251 7.35 3.98 -16.13
C LEU A 251 6.98 5.09 -15.12
N VAL A 252 5.76 5.61 -15.18
CA VAL A 252 5.24 6.57 -14.19
C VAL A 252 5.22 5.95 -12.79
N GLN A 253 4.72 4.73 -12.68
CA GLN A 253 4.69 4.00 -11.40
C GLN A 253 6.11 3.73 -10.89
N PHE A 254 7.04 3.34 -11.76
CA PHE A 254 8.43 3.10 -11.35
C PHE A 254 9.03 4.32 -10.63
N PHE A 255 8.93 5.50 -11.24
CA PHE A 255 9.51 6.71 -10.66
C PHE A 255 8.75 7.19 -9.41
N SER A 256 7.42 7.13 -9.41
CA SER A 256 6.63 7.58 -8.26
C SER A 256 6.80 6.67 -7.03
N TRP A 257 6.82 5.36 -7.23
CA TRP A 257 7.01 4.39 -6.12
C TRP A 257 8.45 4.38 -5.60
N PHE A 258 9.44 4.59 -6.46
CA PHE A 258 10.82 4.79 -6.00
C PHE A 258 10.91 5.99 -5.05
N GLY A 259 10.30 7.12 -5.44
CA GLY A 259 10.27 8.33 -4.61
C GLY A 259 9.57 8.12 -3.27
N LEU A 260 8.42 7.44 -3.26
CA LEU A 260 7.72 7.12 -2.02
C LEU A 260 8.51 6.15 -1.13
N PHE A 261 9.19 5.18 -1.72
CA PHE A 261 10.01 4.25 -0.95
C PHE A 261 11.19 4.96 -0.28
N CYS A 262 11.83 5.91 -0.97
CA CYS A 262 12.82 6.79 -0.34
C CYS A 262 12.22 7.54 0.86
N MET A 263 10.99 8.06 0.73
CA MET A 263 10.31 8.71 1.86
C MET A 263 10.14 7.75 3.04
N TRP A 264 9.60 6.57 2.82
CA TRP A 264 9.35 5.62 3.92
C TRP A 264 10.62 5.17 4.63
N VAL A 265 11.69 4.99 3.89
CA VAL A 265 12.98 4.53 4.45
C VAL A 265 13.75 5.65 5.15
N TYR A 266 13.79 6.84 4.54
CA TYR A 266 14.75 7.86 4.97
C TYR A 266 14.16 9.01 5.79
N THR A 267 12.82 9.17 5.91
CA THR A 267 12.22 10.30 6.65
C THR A 267 12.69 10.37 8.09
N THR A 268 12.74 9.24 8.80
CA THR A 268 13.17 9.22 10.21
C THR A 268 14.62 9.63 10.36
N THR A 269 15.51 9.07 9.54
CA THR A 269 16.93 9.37 9.56
C THR A 269 17.19 10.83 9.14
N ALA A 270 16.52 11.30 8.09
CA ALA A 270 16.62 12.70 7.66
C ALA A 270 16.17 13.68 8.75
N LEU A 271 15.06 13.38 9.43
CA LEU A 271 14.58 14.23 10.53
C LEU A 271 15.57 14.27 11.69
N ARG A 272 16.12 13.12 12.09
CA ARG A 272 17.11 13.04 13.19
C ARG A 272 18.42 13.72 12.84
N GLU A 273 19.04 13.31 11.74
CA GLU A 273 20.44 13.64 11.44
C GLU A 273 20.59 14.96 10.67
N HIS A 274 19.64 15.29 9.79
CA HIS A 274 19.71 16.53 9.00
C HIS A 274 18.98 17.68 9.69
N THR A 275 17.74 17.50 10.17
CA THR A 275 16.96 18.59 10.76
C THR A 275 17.37 18.87 12.20
N TYR A 276 17.62 17.83 13.01
CA TYR A 276 17.98 17.96 14.43
C TYR A 276 19.47 17.77 14.73
N LEU A 277 20.28 17.45 13.72
CA LEU A 277 21.73 17.26 13.81
C LEU A 277 22.16 16.27 14.91
N LEU A 278 21.33 15.24 15.15
CA LEU A 278 21.64 14.18 16.11
C LEU A 278 22.69 13.23 15.54
N PRO A 279 23.56 12.67 16.39
CA PRO A 279 24.41 11.54 15.99
C PRO A 279 23.57 10.37 15.50
N THR A 280 24.18 9.45 14.74
CA THR A 280 23.50 8.22 14.30
C THR A 280 23.06 7.39 15.50
N MET A 281 22.00 6.60 15.36
CA MET A 281 21.53 5.70 16.45
C MET A 281 22.62 4.71 16.90
N GLU A 282 23.48 4.29 15.98
CA GLU A 282 24.62 3.41 16.28
C GLU A 282 25.61 4.13 17.21
N THR A 283 25.98 5.38 16.90
CA THR A 283 26.86 6.19 17.72
C THR A 283 26.29 6.44 19.11
N ILE A 284 25.01 6.77 19.23
CA ILE A 284 24.32 6.98 20.53
C ILE A 284 24.34 5.69 21.35
N LYS A 285 23.99 4.55 20.77
CA LYS A 285 23.96 3.26 21.46
C LYS A 285 25.35 2.79 21.87
N ALA A 286 26.34 2.93 20.99
CA ALA A 286 27.75 2.61 21.30
C ALA A 286 28.29 3.47 22.44
N GLY A 287 28.00 4.77 22.43
CA GLY A 287 28.38 5.67 23.52
C GLY A 287 27.73 5.30 24.87
N LEU A 288 26.43 4.95 24.86
CA LEU A 288 25.72 4.48 26.06
C LEU A 288 26.22 3.13 26.56
N ALA A 289 26.69 2.24 25.67
CA ALA A 289 27.31 0.98 26.08
C ALA A 289 28.64 1.20 26.83
N LEU A 290 29.40 2.23 26.44
CA LEU A 290 30.65 2.62 27.13
C LEU A 290 30.39 3.42 28.40
N ASN A 291 29.42 4.32 28.39
CA ASN A 291 29.02 5.14 29.54
C ASN A 291 27.51 5.17 29.73
N PRO A 292 26.91 4.19 30.42
CA PRO A 292 25.47 4.10 30.63
C PRO A 292 24.86 5.26 31.43
N SER A 293 25.69 6.07 32.08
CA SER A 293 25.24 7.22 32.90
C SER A 293 25.26 8.54 32.16
N ASP A 294 25.71 8.59 30.90
CA ASP A 294 25.79 9.82 30.11
C ASP A 294 24.41 10.43 29.88
N ILE A 295 24.18 11.59 30.53
CA ILE A 295 22.91 12.31 30.47
C ILE A 295 22.65 12.87 29.06
N THR A 296 23.70 13.31 28.36
CA THR A 296 23.60 13.87 27.02
C THR A 296 23.17 12.81 26.03
N LEU A 297 23.81 11.65 26.04
CA LEU A 297 23.45 10.53 25.15
C LEU A 297 22.05 9.98 25.47
N LYS A 298 21.65 9.93 26.74
CA LYS A 298 20.28 9.55 27.13
C LYS A 298 19.24 10.54 26.60
N SER A 299 19.51 11.85 26.68
CA SER A 299 18.61 12.87 26.16
C SER A 299 18.51 12.80 24.62
N GLN A 300 19.62 12.55 23.93
CA GLN A 300 19.64 12.36 22.47
C GLN A 300 18.90 11.09 22.06
N LEU A 301 19.04 9.99 22.81
CA LEU A 301 18.29 8.76 22.56
C LEU A 301 16.78 9.02 22.67
N LYS A 302 16.35 9.63 23.78
CA LYS A 302 14.93 9.97 24.00
C LYS A 302 14.39 10.88 22.89
N LEU A 303 15.12 11.94 22.53
CA LEU A 303 14.70 12.80 21.43
C LEU A 303 14.62 12.04 20.11
N SER A 304 15.56 11.13 19.85
CA SER A 304 15.56 10.30 18.65
C SER A 304 14.34 9.36 18.57
N GLU A 305 13.91 8.80 19.72
CA GLU A 305 12.70 7.99 19.84
C GLU A 305 11.44 8.84 19.59
N ASP A 306 11.33 10.01 20.25
CA ASP A 306 10.22 10.96 20.06
C ASP A 306 10.08 11.41 18.59
N LEU A 307 11.20 11.59 17.88
CA LEU A 307 11.19 11.91 16.46
C LEU A 307 10.73 10.74 15.59
N GLY A 308 11.07 9.51 15.98
CA GLY A 308 10.56 8.29 15.34
C GLY A 308 9.04 8.18 15.44
N ASP A 309 8.51 8.41 16.65
CA ASP A 309 7.05 8.41 16.88
C ASP A 309 6.35 9.51 16.09
N TRP A 310 6.98 10.69 16.00
CA TRP A 310 6.45 11.79 15.20
C TRP A 310 6.37 11.48 13.71
N VAL A 311 7.30 10.71 13.15
CA VAL A 311 7.24 10.25 11.76
C VAL A 311 6.02 9.34 11.55
N GLY A 312 5.65 8.52 12.52
CA GLY A 312 4.39 7.76 12.50
C GLY A 312 3.17 8.68 12.36
N ILE A 313 3.14 9.79 13.10
CA ILE A 313 2.07 10.82 12.98
C ILE A 313 2.09 11.46 11.59
N LEU A 314 3.25 11.82 11.06
CA LEU A 314 3.39 12.37 9.71
C LEU A 314 2.84 11.40 8.64
N PHE A 315 3.11 10.10 8.81
CA PHE A 315 2.57 9.08 7.91
C PHE A 315 1.06 8.91 8.07
N GLY A 316 0.52 9.07 9.27
CA GLY A 316 -0.92 9.16 9.49
C GLY A 316 -1.55 10.36 8.77
N ILE A 317 -0.89 11.52 8.80
CA ILE A 317 -1.37 12.76 8.16
C ILE A 317 -1.47 12.59 6.64
N TYR A 318 -0.40 12.15 5.95
CA TYR A 318 -0.48 12.00 4.48
C TYR A 318 -1.52 10.95 4.05
N ASN A 319 -1.71 9.88 4.83
CA ASN A 319 -2.77 8.90 4.57
C ASN A 319 -4.17 9.51 4.79
N GLY A 320 -4.36 10.31 5.83
CA GLY A 320 -5.60 11.04 6.09
C GLY A 320 -5.94 12.04 4.98
N VAL A 321 -4.95 12.83 4.55
CA VAL A 321 -5.09 13.73 3.40
C VAL A 321 -5.44 12.96 2.13
N SER A 322 -4.80 11.82 1.90
CA SER A 322 -5.09 10.95 0.76
C SER A 322 -6.54 10.46 0.78
N ALA A 323 -7.03 10.01 1.94
CA ALA A 323 -8.41 9.56 2.08
C ALA A 323 -9.42 10.66 1.72
N ILE A 324 -9.18 11.88 2.22
CA ILE A 324 -10.04 13.03 1.95
C ILE A 324 -9.95 13.45 0.48
N PHE A 325 -8.73 13.60 -0.04
CA PHE A 325 -8.50 14.08 -1.41
C PHE A 325 -9.02 13.11 -2.48
N ALA A 326 -9.04 11.81 -2.17
CA ALA A 326 -9.60 10.80 -3.07
C ALA A 326 -11.04 11.10 -3.52
N PHE A 327 -11.87 11.72 -2.68
CA PHE A 327 -13.23 12.12 -3.06
C PHE A 327 -13.27 13.26 -4.08
N PHE A 328 -12.23 14.09 -4.16
CA PHE A 328 -12.14 15.21 -5.10
C PHE A 328 -11.55 14.79 -6.46
N ILE A 329 -10.79 13.70 -6.53
CA ILE A 329 -10.14 13.22 -7.77
C ILE A 329 -11.13 13.09 -8.95
N PRO A 330 -12.33 12.47 -8.79
CA PRO A 330 -13.25 12.33 -9.93
C PRO A 330 -13.75 13.67 -10.48
N MET A 331 -13.91 14.67 -9.61
CA MET A 331 -14.34 16.01 -10.01
C MET A 331 -13.23 16.72 -10.80
N ILE A 332 -12.01 16.66 -10.30
CA ILE A 332 -10.83 17.26 -10.94
C ILE A 332 -10.55 16.57 -12.28
N ALA A 333 -10.63 15.23 -12.31
CA ALA A 333 -10.38 14.45 -13.51
C ALA A 333 -11.42 14.67 -14.61
N ARG A 334 -12.68 14.97 -14.26
CA ARG A 334 -13.70 15.36 -15.24
C ARG A 334 -13.39 16.70 -15.88
N LYS A 335 -12.81 17.65 -15.14
CA LYS A 335 -12.48 19.00 -15.62
C LYS A 335 -11.19 19.04 -16.45
N PHE A 336 -10.14 18.37 -15.99
CA PHE A 336 -8.79 18.48 -16.57
C PHE A 336 -8.34 17.21 -17.32
N GLY A 337 -9.07 16.12 -17.23
CA GLY A 337 -8.70 14.80 -17.75
C GLY A 337 -7.82 14.01 -16.78
N ARG A 338 -7.83 12.67 -16.95
CA ARG A 338 -7.13 11.73 -16.03
C ARG A 338 -5.62 11.98 -15.96
N SER A 339 -4.95 12.10 -17.11
CA SER A 339 -3.49 12.29 -17.17
C SER A 339 -3.04 13.59 -16.53
N LYS A 340 -3.71 14.73 -16.82
CA LYS A 340 -3.34 16.03 -16.23
C LYS A 340 -3.58 16.06 -14.72
N THR A 341 -4.67 15.46 -14.25
CA THR A 341 -4.97 15.36 -12.81
C THR A 341 -3.88 14.57 -12.09
N HIS A 342 -3.46 13.43 -12.65
CA HIS A 342 -2.38 12.63 -12.09
C HIS A 342 -1.04 13.36 -12.12
N ALA A 343 -0.70 14.02 -13.23
CA ALA A 343 0.52 14.80 -13.35
C ALA A 343 0.60 15.94 -12.33
N LEU A 344 -0.51 16.67 -12.11
CA LEU A 344 -0.56 17.74 -11.10
C LEU A 344 -0.36 17.19 -9.68
N ALA A 345 -0.98 16.07 -9.37
CA ALA A 345 -0.79 15.43 -8.06
C ALA A 345 0.66 14.97 -7.85
N LEU A 346 1.30 14.37 -8.88
CA LEU A 346 2.71 13.98 -8.84
C LEU A 346 3.65 15.19 -8.71
N LEU A 347 3.33 16.30 -9.38
CA LEU A 347 4.07 17.56 -9.22
C LEU A 347 4.04 18.02 -7.76
N MET A 348 2.86 18.02 -7.13
CA MET A 348 2.71 18.38 -5.72
C MET A 348 3.50 17.43 -4.82
N GLY A 349 3.40 16.12 -5.03
CA GLY A 349 4.14 15.13 -4.24
C GLY A 349 5.65 15.25 -4.39
N GLY A 350 6.16 15.46 -5.61
CA GLY A 350 7.57 15.68 -5.87
C GLY A 350 8.08 16.95 -5.19
N PHE A 351 7.31 18.03 -5.27
CA PHE A 351 7.60 19.28 -4.54
C PHE A 351 7.57 19.04 -3.02
N GLY A 352 6.59 18.31 -2.51
CA GLY A 352 6.51 17.96 -1.09
C GLY A 352 7.74 17.21 -0.60
N LEU A 353 8.21 16.18 -1.35
CA LEU A 353 9.42 15.43 -0.99
C LEU A 353 10.68 16.31 -0.98
N VAL A 354 10.85 17.20 -1.98
CA VAL A 354 11.96 18.15 -2.01
C VAL A 354 11.85 19.14 -0.84
N LEU A 355 10.64 19.59 -0.54
CA LEU A 355 10.41 20.58 0.52
C LEU A 355 10.76 20.02 1.91
N MET A 356 10.66 18.70 2.15
CA MET A 356 11.07 18.10 3.42
C MET A 356 12.52 18.41 3.81
N PHE A 357 13.40 18.55 2.82
CA PHE A 357 14.80 18.90 3.05
C PHE A 357 14.98 20.26 3.75
N PHE A 358 14.10 21.21 3.50
CA PHE A 358 14.18 22.58 3.99
C PHE A 358 13.39 22.82 5.28
N MET A 359 12.73 21.81 5.84
CA MET A 359 11.91 21.99 7.02
C MET A 359 12.75 22.17 8.29
N PRO A 360 12.49 23.25 9.06
CA PRO A 360 13.33 23.61 10.20
C PRO A 360 13.08 22.76 11.44
N ASN A 361 11.96 22.05 11.53
CA ASN A 361 11.58 21.23 12.68
C ASN A 361 10.50 20.20 12.34
N LYS A 362 10.23 19.30 13.29
CA LYS A 362 9.28 18.21 13.14
C LYS A 362 7.85 18.66 12.83
N THR A 363 7.40 19.79 13.37
CA THR A 363 6.04 20.31 13.15
C THR A 363 5.90 20.88 11.73
N ALA A 364 6.92 21.58 11.23
CA ALA A 364 6.94 22.10 9.87
C ALA A 364 6.87 20.97 8.81
N MET A 365 7.33 19.76 9.14
CA MET A 365 7.20 18.57 8.28
C MET A 365 5.75 18.19 7.95
N ILE A 366 4.75 18.68 8.69
CA ILE A 366 3.34 18.48 8.38
C ILE A 366 3.01 19.10 7.02
N PHE A 367 3.58 20.25 6.68
CA PHE A 367 3.25 20.97 5.45
C PHE A 367 3.58 20.15 4.18
N PRO A 368 4.80 19.63 3.97
CA PRO A 368 5.08 18.76 2.83
C PRO A 368 4.24 17.48 2.82
N MET A 369 3.83 16.94 3.97
CA MET A 369 2.97 15.74 4.01
C MET A 369 1.59 15.97 3.39
N LEU A 370 1.07 17.20 3.40
CA LEU A 370 -0.18 17.53 2.72
C LEU A 370 -0.05 17.32 1.19
N PHE A 371 1.04 17.77 0.59
CA PHE A 371 1.30 17.58 -0.84
C PHE A 371 1.54 16.11 -1.20
N ILE A 372 2.29 15.41 -0.36
CA ILE A 372 2.55 13.98 -0.53
C ILE A 372 1.25 13.18 -0.42
N GLY A 373 0.34 13.54 0.49
CA GLY A 373 -0.98 12.90 0.61
C GLY A 373 -1.84 13.06 -0.63
N ILE A 374 -1.80 14.22 -1.29
CA ILE A 374 -2.47 14.47 -2.58
C ILE A 374 -1.90 13.55 -3.67
N ALA A 375 -0.58 13.44 -3.74
CA ALA A 375 0.08 12.54 -4.68
C ALA A 375 -0.27 11.07 -4.42
N TRP A 376 -0.25 10.66 -3.15
CA TRP A 376 -0.60 9.31 -2.72
C TRP A 376 -2.02 8.91 -3.14
N ALA A 377 -3.00 9.79 -2.92
CA ALA A 377 -4.37 9.56 -3.38
C ALA A 377 -4.43 9.30 -4.90
N SER A 378 -3.68 10.09 -5.66
CA SER A 378 -3.65 9.96 -7.12
C SER A 378 -2.89 8.72 -7.61
N ILE A 379 -1.77 8.36 -6.96
CA ILE A 379 -0.97 7.16 -7.27
C ILE A 379 -1.79 5.88 -7.06
N LEU A 380 -2.64 5.85 -6.05
CA LEU A 380 -3.51 4.69 -5.77
C LEU A 380 -4.73 4.61 -6.69
N ALA A 381 -5.23 5.73 -7.24
CA ALA A 381 -6.47 5.76 -8.01
C ALA A 381 -6.24 5.86 -9.52
N MET A 382 -5.44 6.82 -9.97
CA MET A 382 -5.42 7.24 -11.37
C MET A 382 -4.75 6.24 -12.32
N PRO A 383 -3.59 5.63 -12.01
CA PRO A 383 -2.98 4.64 -12.88
C PRO A 383 -3.89 3.43 -13.13
N TYR A 384 -4.59 2.96 -12.11
CA TYR A 384 -5.55 1.86 -12.25
C TYR A 384 -6.79 2.25 -13.06
N ALA A 385 -7.32 3.47 -12.85
CA ALA A 385 -8.43 3.99 -13.64
C ALA A 385 -8.07 4.18 -15.12
N MET A 386 -6.84 4.58 -15.40
CA MET A 386 -6.32 4.72 -16.76
C MET A 386 -6.03 3.35 -17.39
N LEU A 387 -5.48 2.41 -16.63
CA LEU A 387 -5.16 1.07 -17.09
C LEU A 387 -6.44 0.28 -17.41
N ALA A 388 -7.46 0.36 -16.56
CA ALA A 388 -8.73 -0.35 -16.74
C ALA A 388 -9.44 0.02 -18.04
N GLY A 389 -9.21 1.23 -18.58
CA GLY A 389 -9.77 1.67 -19.84
C GLY A 389 -9.07 1.14 -21.09
N VAL A 390 -7.90 0.52 -20.96
CA VAL A 390 -7.07 0.10 -22.11
C VAL A 390 -6.75 -1.39 -22.15
N ILE A 391 -6.99 -2.13 -21.08
CA ILE A 391 -6.75 -3.57 -21.03
C ILE A 391 -8.00 -4.38 -21.37
N PRO A 392 -7.82 -5.57 -22.00
CA PRO A 392 -8.95 -6.45 -22.34
C PRO A 392 -9.69 -6.94 -21.09
N SER A 393 -11.02 -6.88 -21.11
CA SER A 393 -11.87 -7.30 -19.99
C SER A 393 -11.73 -8.78 -19.62
N GLU A 394 -11.36 -9.62 -20.61
CA GLU A 394 -11.14 -11.07 -20.41
C GLU A 394 -9.92 -11.37 -19.54
N ARG A 395 -8.94 -10.46 -19.53
CA ARG A 395 -7.65 -10.63 -18.88
C ARG A 395 -7.38 -9.54 -17.82
N MET A 396 -8.43 -8.94 -17.28
CA MET A 396 -8.34 -7.82 -16.35
C MET A 396 -7.44 -8.16 -15.14
N GLY A 397 -7.62 -9.31 -14.52
CA GLY A 397 -6.83 -9.73 -13.36
C GLY A 397 -5.36 -9.96 -13.69
N VAL A 398 -5.05 -10.67 -14.77
CA VAL A 398 -3.65 -10.92 -15.13
C VAL A 398 -2.91 -9.62 -15.47
N PHE A 399 -3.55 -8.69 -16.15
CA PHE A 399 -2.91 -7.39 -16.47
C PHE A 399 -2.74 -6.51 -15.22
N MET A 400 -3.71 -6.49 -14.31
CA MET A 400 -3.58 -5.78 -13.04
C MET A 400 -2.46 -6.37 -12.20
N GLY A 401 -2.35 -7.71 -12.14
CA GLY A 401 -1.27 -8.41 -11.46
C GLY A 401 0.11 -8.12 -12.05
N ILE A 402 0.24 -8.13 -13.40
CA ILE A 402 1.48 -7.75 -14.07
C ILE A 402 1.81 -6.26 -13.82
N PHE A 403 0.80 -5.40 -13.74
CA PHE A 403 1.02 -3.99 -13.44
C PHE A 403 1.66 -3.77 -12.07
N ASN A 404 1.44 -4.68 -11.13
CA ASN A 404 2.10 -4.64 -9.82
C ASN A 404 3.64 -4.77 -9.91
N PHE A 405 4.18 -5.34 -11.00
CA PHE A 405 5.62 -5.33 -11.27
C PHE A 405 6.20 -3.90 -11.23
N PHE A 406 5.49 -2.95 -11.82
CA PHE A 406 5.92 -1.56 -11.88
C PHE A 406 5.77 -0.82 -10.54
N ILE A 407 5.16 -1.46 -9.56
CA ILE A 407 5.05 -0.99 -8.17
C ILE A 407 6.15 -1.62 -7.32
N THR A 408 6.35 -2.92 -7.46
CA THR A 408 7.24 -3.70 -6.61
C THR A 408 8.71 -3.55 -7.01
N LEU A 409 8.98 -3.55 -8.33
CA LEU A 409 10.34 -3.43 -8.85
C LEU A 409 11.07 -2.17 -8.38
N PRO A 410 10.47 -0.95 -8.44
CA PRO A 410 11.11 0.26 -7.91
C PRO A 410 11.39 0.21 -6.41
N GLN A 411 10.58 -0.50 -5.63
CA GLN A 411 10.82 -0.70 -4.20
C GLN A 411 12.08 -1.55 -3.97
N ILE A 412 12.22 -2.64 -4.73
CA ILE A 412 13.42 -3.49 -4.69
C ILE A 412 14.66 -2.69 -5.13
N PHE A 413 14.55 -1.94 -6.24
CA PHE A 413 15.63 -1.08 -6.71
C PHE A 413 16.01 -0.02 -5.67
N SER A 414 15.04 0.64 -5.06
CA SER A 414 15.31 1.60 -4.00
C SER A 414 15.98 0.93 -2.79
N ALA A 415 15.52 -0.23 -2.36
CA ALA A 415 16.12 -0.96 -1.25
C ALA A 415 17.58 -1.32 -1.50
N LEU A 416 17.93 -1.72 -2.74
CA LEU A 416 19.27 -2.12 -3.10
C LEU A 416 20.22 -0.94 -3.36
N PHE A 417 19.75 0.11 -4.00
CA PHE A 417 20.61 1.17 -4.54
C PHE A 417 20.59 2.47 -3.76
N SER A 418 19.50 2.81 -3.05
CA SER A 418 19.40 4.09 -2.35
C SER A 418 20.42 4.21 -1.21
N GLY A 419 20.69 3.13 -0.47
CA GLY A 419 21.71 3.12 0.60
C GLY A 419 23.12 3.43 0.09
N PRO A 420 23.65 2.68 -0.90
CA PRO A 420 24.92 3.01 -1.57
C PRO A 420 24.98 4.43 -2.14
N ILE A 421 23.90 4.92 -2.76
CA ILE A 421 23.81 6.28 -3.28
C ILE A 421 23.93 7.29 -2.13
N VAL A 422 23.18 7.12 -1.04
CA VAL A 422 23.27 8.01 0.12
C VAL A 422 24.68 8.03 0.69
N LYS A 423 25.30 6.87 0.86
CA LYS A 423 26.63 6.75 1.44
C LYS A 423 27.72 7.38 0.56
N HIS A 424 27.75 7.07 -0.74
CA HIS A 424 28.86 7.42 -1.62
C HIS A 424 28.67 8.71 -2.41
N LEU A 425 27.43 9.07 -2.77
CA LEU A 425 27.16 10.28 -3.55
C LEU A 425 26.67 11.44 -2.68
N PHE A 426 25.99 11.17 -1.57
CA PHE A 426 25.40 12.19 -0.71
C PHE A 426 26.12 12.36 0.63
N GLY A 427 27.34 11.81 0.77
CA GLY A 427 28.14 11.93 1.98
C GLY A 427 27.48 11.40 3.26
N GLY A 428 26.56 10.44 3.13
CA GLY A 428 25.81 9.86 4.24
C GLY A 428 24.55 10.64 4.64
N ASN A 429 24.28 11.81 4.07
CA ASN A 429 23.11 12.61 4.45
C ASN A 429 21.81 12.05 3.81
N ALA A 430 20.99 11.42 4.65
CA ALA A 430 19.74 10.78 4.26
C ALA A 430 18.69 11.76 3.69
N ALA A 431 18.77 13.06 3.99
CA ALA A 431 17.82 14.05 3.49
C ALA A 431 17.91 14.21 1.95
N TYR A 432 19.08 13.99 1.36
CA TYR A 432 19.22 14.00 -0.10
C TYR A 432 18.50 12.82 -0.77
N ALA A 433 18.25 11.72 -0.08
CA ALA A 433 17.40 10.64 -0.60
C ALA A 433 15.95 11.11 -0.79
N LEU A 434 15.44 11.98 0.09
CA LEU A 434 14.12 12.60 -0.07
C LEU A 434 14.08 13.53 -1.28
N VAL A 435 15.12 14.32 -1.49
CA VAL A 435 15.28 15.19 -2.68
C VAL A 435 15.32 14.34 -3.95
N MET A 436 16.13 13.28 -3.97
CA MET A 436 16.19 12.33 -5.09
C MET A 436 14.82 11.71 -5.39
N GLY A 437 14.12 11.26 -4.34
CA GLY A 437 12.75 10.74 -4.46
C GLY A 437 11.77 11.76 -5.05
N GLY A 438 11.89 13.02 -4.63
CA GLY A 438 11.13 14.15 -5.18
C GLY A 438 11.41 14.38 -6.66
N ILE A 439 12.67 14.41 -7.08
CA ILE A 439 13.08 14.54 -8.48
C ILE A 439 12.51 13.39 -9.33
N PHE A 440 12.56 12.15 -8.82
CA PHE A 440 11.98 11.01 -9.52
C PHE A 440 10.46 11.15 -9.68
N MET A 441 9.77 11.65 -8.67
CA MET A 441 8.34 11.92 -8.77
C MET A 441 8.02 13.05 -9.77
N LEU A 442 8.90 14.04 -9.92
CA LEU A 442 8.79 15.05 -10.98
C LEU A 442 9.00 14.45 -12.37
N PHE A 443 9.91 13.47 -12.55
CA PHE A 443 10.01 12.71 -13.79
C PHE A 443 8.71 11.93 -14.08
N ALA A 444 8.12 11.30 -13.06
CA ALA A 444 6.82 10.65 -13.19
C ALA A 444 5.73 11.64 -13.68
N CYS A 445 5.72 12.86 -13.16
CA CYS A 445 4.84 13.94 -13.65
C CYS A 445 5.02 14.20 -15.15
N ILE A 446 6.26 14.40 -15.60
CA ILE A 446 6.57 14.68 -17.02
C ILE A 446 6.15 13.52 -17.92
N PHE A 447 6.43 12.27 -17.52
CA PHE A 447 6.00 11.09 -18.29
C PHE A 447 4.48 10.95 -18.33
N THR A 448 3.78 11.30 -17.25
CA THR A 448 2.32 11.27 -17.21
C THR A 448 1.68 12.20 -18.24
N LEU A 449 2.24 13.40 -18.45
CA LEU A 449 1.75 14.36 -19.43
C LEU A 449 1.84 13.84 -20.88
N ARG A 450 2.75 12.89 -21.16
CA ARG A 450 2.90 12.25 -22.46
C ARG A 450 1.93 11.10 -22.72
N ILE A 451 1.12 10.71 -21.72
CA ILE A 451 0.12 9.66 -21.85
C ILE A 451 -1.18 10.28 -22.39
N LYS A 452 -1.47 9.97 -23.66
CA LYS A 452 -2.75 10.31 -24.27
C LYS A 452 -3.73 9.16 -24.05
N ILE A 453 -4.75 9.38 -23.24
CA ILE A 453 -5.89 8.47 -23.07
C ILE A 453 -7.07 9.14 -23.75
N LYS A 454 -7.69 8.39 -24.66
CA LYS A 454 -8.93 8.82 -25.33
C LYS A 454 -10.08 8.79 -24.34
#